data_f3fbb3335e898776f2eff5f4956f9338
#
_entry.id   f3fbb3335e898776f2eff5f4956f9338
#
_cell.length_a   1.000
_cell.length_b   1.000
_cell.length_c   1.000
_cell.angle_alpha   90.00
_cell.angle_beta   90.00
_cell.angle_gamma   90.00
#
_symmetry.space_group_name_H-M   'P 1'
#
loop_
_entity.id
_entity.type
_entity.pdbx_description
1 polymer ?
#
loop_
_entity_poly.entity_id
_entity_poly.type
_entity_poly.pdbx_seq_one_letter_code
_entity_poly.pdbx_strand_id
1 'polypeptide(L)'
;LADVVEQATKAFEGYDYARALQITESFFWNFTDDYVELIKDRAYGAAGAEQQASVLAALATSLDTLLRLFAPFLPFATEEVWSWWRTGSVHRAPWPSAIAVDGDTTLLATVGTALSGIRKAKSEAKVKQRTEVLSATITASESLTTQLKAGLADLKAAANARELALVAGEGELAVSDVVLAPAEPAVQA
;
A
#
# COMPACT_ATOMS: atom_id res chain seq x y z
N LEU A 1 -1.88 -1.53 10.91
CA LEU A 1 -2.97 -2.48 11.16
C LEU A 1 -3.26 -2.65 12.65
N ALA A 2 -2.22 -2.80 13.52
CA ALA A 2 -2.41 -2.89 14.96
C ALA A 2 -3.20 -1.69 15.51
N ASP A 3 -2.78 -0.48 15.19
CA ASP A 3 -3.46 0.76 15.61
C ASP A 3 -4.93 0.81 15.15
N VAL A 4 -5.22 0.29 13.96
CA VAL A 4 -6.60 0.23 13.45
C VAL A 4 -7.45 -0.71 14.29
N VAL A 5 -6.92 -1.88 14.65
CA VAL A 5 -7.62 -2.83 15.53
C VAL A 5 -7.89 -2.21 16.89
N GLU A 6 -6.90 -1.56 17.51
CA GLU A 6 -7.05 -0.91 18.80
C GLU A 6 -8.09 0.22 18.78
N GLN A 7 -8.00 1.10 17.77
CA GLN A 7 -8.94 2.22 17.64
C GLN A 7 -10.37 1.75 17.33
N ALA A 8 -10.54 0.75 16.44
CA ALA A 8 -11.83 0.18 16.15
C ALA A 8 -12.43 -0.52 17.37
N THR A 9 -11.63 -1.27 18.12
CA THR A 9 -12.06 -1.91 19.38
C THR A 9 -12.56 -0.88 20.37
N LYS A 10 -11.77 0.18 20.61
CA LYS A 10 -12.16 1.27 21.52
C LYS A 10 -13.45 1.96 21.08
N ALA A 11 -13.63 2.17 19.77
CA ALA A 11 -14.86 2.77 19.24
C ALA A 11 -16.07 1.85 19.48
N PHE A 12 -15.94 0.53 19.26
CA PHE A 12 -17.00 -0.45 19.53
C PHE A 12 -17.35 -0.52 21.02
N GLU A 13 -16.36 -0.53 21.92
CA GLU A 13 -16.58 -0.52 23.36
C GLU A 13 -17.29 0.76 23.82
N GLY A 14 -17.05 1.88 23.13
CA GLY A 14 -17.76 3.14 23.33
C GLY A 14 -19.09 3.26 22.61
N TYR A 15 -19.57 2.19 21.94
CA TYR A 15 -20.82 2.18 21.13
C TYR A 15 -20.78 3.16 19.94
N ASP A 16 -19.61 3.63 19.51
CA ASP A 16 -19.44 4.49 18.35
C ASP A 16 -19.12 3.64 17.09
N TYR A 17 -20.13 2.98 16.58
CA TYR A 17 -20.02 2.07 15.43
C TYR A 17 -19.66 2.81 14.14
N ALA A 18 -20.13 4.05 13.99
CA ALA A 18 -19.79 4.87 12.83
C ALA A 18 -18.30 5.19 12.79
N ARG A 19 -17.72 5.50 13.94
CA ARG A 19 -16.28 5.73 14.09
C ARG A 19 -15.47 4.48 13.81
N ALA A 20 -15.90 3.32 14.31
CA ALA A 20 -15.25 2.04 14.05
C ALA A 20 -15.20 1.73 12.54
N LEU A 21 -16.31 1.93 11.83
CA LEU A 21 -16.39 1.78 10.38
C LEU A 21 -15.44 2.76 9.66
N GLN A 22 -15.51 4.04 10.01
CA GLN A 22 -14.68 5.08 9.39
C GLN A 22 -13.17 4.78 9.49
N ILE A 23 -12.71 4.34 10.68
CA ILE A 23 -11.30 3.98 10.90
C ILE A 23 -10.90 2.80 10.02
N THR A 24 -11.73 1.75 9.99
CA THR A 24 -11.49 0.54 9.20
C THR A 24 -11.48 0.85 7.71
N GLU A 25 -12.45 1.62 7.23
CA GLU A 25 -12.59 2.00 5.83
C GLU A 25 -11.42 2.88 5.36
N SER A 26 -11.01 3.86 6.16
CA SER A 26 -9.86 4.72 5.83
C SER A 26 -8.57 3.91 5.68
N PHE A 27 -8.35 2.94 6.57
CA PHE A 27 -7.21 2.04 6.43
C PHE A 27 -7.33 1.14 5.20
N PHE A 28 -8.52 0.59 4.94
CA PHE A 28 -8.76 -0.29 3.79
C PHE A 28 -8.40 0.38 2.46
N TRP A 29 -8.82 1.62 2.25
CA TRP A 29 -8.50 2.36 1.02
C TRP A 29 -7.00 2.63 0.89
N ASN A 30 -6.33 3.10 1.95
CA ASN A 30 -4.88 3.30 1.93
C ASN A 30 -4.13 1.97 1.69
N PHE A 31 -4.61 0.88 2.27
CA PHE A 31 -4.02 -0.44 2.10
C PHE A 31 -4.17 -0.94 0.65
N THR A 32 -5.36 -0.80 0.06
CA THR A 32 -5.63 -1.28 -1.31
C THR A 32 -4.99 -0.40 -2.37
N ASP A 33 -5.05 0.92 -2.22
CA ASP A 33 -4.62 1.86 -3.25
C ASP A 33 -3.10 2.08 -3.26
N ASP A 34 -2.45 1.99 -2.10
CA ASP A 34 -1.02 2.21 -1.97
C ASP A 34 -0.23 0.94 -1.67
N TYR A 35 -0.51 0.27 -0.54
CA TYR A 35 0.32 -0.86 -0.10
C TYR A 35 0.27 -2.03 -1.10
N VAL A 36 -0.92 -2.45 -1.51
CA VAL A 36 -1.08 -3.59 -2.43
C VAL A 36 -0.39 -3.33 -3.77
N GLU A 37 -0.50 -2.11 -4.30
CA GLU A 37 0.18 -1.73 -5.54
C GLU A 37 1.71 -1.69 -5.38
N LEU A 38 2.22 -1.19 -4.26
CA LEU A 38 3.66 -1.15 -4.00
C LEU A 38 4.29 -2.54 -3.93
N ILE A 39 3.62 -3.50 -3.27
CA ILE A 39 4.18 -4.84 -3.03
C ILE A 39 3.88 -5.85 -4.14
N LYS A 40 3.18 -5.46 -5.18
CA LYS A 40 2.64 -6.33 -6.22
C LYS A 40 3.70 -7.22 -6.86
N ASP A 41 4.82 -6.65 -7.26
CA ASP A 41 5.91 -7.40 -7.88
C ASP A 41 6.52 -8.43 -6.94
N ARG A 42 6.67 -8.10 -5.66
CA ARG A 42 7.11 -9.07 -4.65
C ARG A 42 6.08 -10.19 -4.47
N ALA A 43 4.79 -9.89 -4.47
CA ALA A 43 3.74 -10.88 -4.36
C ALA A 43 3.74 -11.87 -5.51
N TYR A 44 4.09 -11.42 -6.72
CA TYR A 44 4.27 -12.29 -7.90
C TYR A 44 5.65 -12.96 -7.98
N GLY A 45 6.52 -12.77 -6.99
CA GLY A 45 7.79 -13.49 -6.88
C GLY A 45 8.97 -12.83 -7.60
N ALA A 46 8.83 -11.61 -8.13
CA ALA A 46 9.91 -10.90 -8.83
C ALA A 46 11.15 -10.66 -7.95
N ALA A 47 10.99 -10.56 -6.63
CA ALA A 47 12.06 -10.35 -5.66
C ALA A 47 12.55 -11.65 -4.97
N GLY A 48 12.12 -12.82 -5.45
CA GLY A 48 12.50 -14.13 -4.91
C GLY A 48 11.54 -14.66 -3.83
N ALA A 49 11.72 -15.95 -3.51
CA ALA A 49 10.77 -16.71 -2.70
C ALA A 49 10.62 -16.20 -1.26
N GLU A 50 11.69 -15.73 -0.64
CA GLU A 50 11.67 -15.20 0.73
C GLU A 50 10.83 -13.91 0.80
N GLN A 51 11.05 -12.97 -0.10
CA GLN A 51 10.29 -11.72 -0.19
C GLN A 51 8.83 -11.99 -0.53
N GLN A 52 8.57 -12.95 -1.42
CA GLN A 52 7.21 -13.37 -1.74
C GLN A 52 6.50 -13.95 -0.52
N ALA A 53 7.13 -14.87 0.23
CA ALA A 53 6.54 -15.46 1.42
C ALA A 53 6.21 -14.40 2.48
N SER A 54 7.11 -13.43 2.70
CA SER A 54 6.90 -12.31 3.63
C SER A 54 5.68 -11.47 3.24
N VAL A 55 5.56 -11.11 1.98
CA VAL A 55 4.43 -10.32 1.47
C VAL A 55 3.12 -11.09 1.56
N LEU A 56 3.11 -12.37 1.15
CA LEU A 56 1.91 -13.20 1.22
C LEU A 56 1.42 -13.38 2.67
N ALA A 57 2.33 -13.50 3.63
CA ALA A 57 1.99 -13.54 5.05
C ALA A 57 1.36 -12.21 5.52
N ALA A 58 1.91 -11.08 5.11
CA ALA A 58 1.35 -9.76 5.43
C ALA A 58 -0.04 -9.57 4.81
N LEU A 59 -0.23 -9.96 3.54
CA LEU A 59 -1.52 -9.90 2.87
C LEU A 59 -2.57 -10.79 3.53
N ALA A 60 -2.20 -12.05 3.87
CA ALA A 60 -3.10 -12.98 4.54
C ALA A 60 -3.51 -12.47 5.93
N THR A 61 -2.58 -11.92 6.70
CA THR A 61 -2.86 -11.33 8.02
C THR A 61 -3.77 -10.10 7.89
N SER A 62 -3.53 -9.26 6.90
CA SER A 62 -4.35 -8.07 6.67
C SER A 62 -5.76 -8.43 6.23
N LEU A 63 -5.90 -9.39 5.32
CA LEU A 63 -7.22 -9.87 4.86
C LEU A 63 -8.01 -10.48 6.03
N ASP A 64 -7.41 -11.37 6.81
CA ASP A 64 -8.04 -11.99 7.98
C ASP A 64 -8.54 -10.95 8.99
N THR A 65 -7.71 -9.94 9.27
CA THR A 65 -8.06 -8.87 10.20
C THR A 65 -9.18 -7.98 9.64
N LEU A 66 -9.07 -7.55 8.39
CA LEU A 66 -10.06 -6.67 7.76
C LEU A 66 -11.43 -7.34 7.62
N LEU A 67 -11.48 -8.63 7.26
CA LEU A 67 -12.73 -9.37 7.20
C LEU A 67 -13.46 -9.38 8.55
N ARG A 68 -12.72 -9.56 9.65
CA ARG A 68 -13.31 -9.54 11.00
C ARG A 68 -13.73 -8.14 11.45
N LEU A 69 -12.98 -7.09 11.09
CA LEU A 69 -13.34 -5.71 11.37
C LEU A 69 -14.58 -5.26 10.59
N PHE A 70 -14.72 -5.70 9.34
CA PHE A 70 -15.87 -5.38 8.49
C PHE A 70 -17.11 -6.28 8.72
N ALA A 71 -16.95 -7.44 9.33
CA ALA A 71 -18.04 -8.41 9.49
C ALA A 71 -19.32 -7.81 10.12
N PRO A 72 -19.25 -6.91 11.13
CA PRO A 72 -20.46 -6.28 11.68
C PRO A 72 -21.21 -5.35 10.70
N PHE A 73 -20.52 -4.85 9.68
CA PHE A 73 -21.05 -3.86 8.72
C PHE A 73 -21.41 -4.48 7.37
N LEU A 74 -20.63 -5.45 6.93
CA LEU A 74 -20.74 -6.10 5.62
C LEU A 74 -20.89 -7.63 5.78
N PRO A 75 -21.92 -8.11 6.50
CA PRO A 75 -22.01 -9.50 6.95
C PRO A 75 -21.96 -10.52 5.80
N PHE A 76 -22.61 -10.26 4.69
CA PHE A 76 -22.64 -11.19 3.55
C PHE A 76 -21.34 -11.22 2.77
N ALA A 77 -20.76 -10.04 2.46
CA ALA A 77 -19.55 -9.95 1.69
C ALA A 77 -18.34 -10.55 2.45
N THR A 78 -18.26 -10.29 3.76
CA THR A 78 -17.17 -10.82 4.59
C THR A 78 -17.27 -12.33 4.79
N GLU A 79 -18.49 -12.86 4.94
CA GLU A 79 -18.73 -14.31 5.04
C GLU A 79 -18.38 -15.01 3.73
N GLU A 80 -18.78 -14.46 2.59
CA GLU A 80 -18.45 -15.01 1.28
C GLU A 80 -16.93 -15.10 1.08
N VAL A 81 -16.21 -14.00 1.27
CA VAL A 81 -14.73 -13.97 1.11
C VAL A 81 -14.04 -14.88 2.12
N TRP A 82 -14.54 -14.93 3.37
CA TRP A 82 -14.02 -15.82 4.40
C TRP A 82 -14.11 -17.29 3.97
N SER A 83 -15.22 -17.70 3.38
CA SER A 83 -15.46 -19.09 2.95
C SER A 83 -14.50 -19.59 1.87
N TRP A 84 -13.84 -18.70 1.11
CA TRP A 84 -12.91 -19.09 0.05
C TRP A 84 -11.60 -19.69 0.58
N TRP A 85 -11.23 -19.41 1.82
CA TRP A 85 -9.92 -19.79 2.35
C TRP A 85 -9.90 -20.17 3.84
N ARG A 86 -11.02 -20.01 4.53
CA ARG A 86 -11.20 -20.35 5.94
C ARG A 86 -12.36 -21.31 6.13
N THR A 87 -12.27 -22.17 7.15
CA THR A 87 -13.38 -23.00 7.59
C THR A 87 -14.21 -22.31 8.66
N GLY A 88 -15.50 -22.59 8.71
CA GLY A 88 -16.43 -21.94 9.64
C GLY A 88 -16.85 -20.55 9.15
N SER A 89 -17.50 -19.80 10.04
CA SER A 89 -18.05 -18.48 9.73
C SER A 89 -17.21 -17.36 10.36
N VAL A 90 -17.02 -16.26 9.63
CA VAL A 90 -16.35 -15.06 10.15
C VAL A 90 -17.10 -14.49 11.37
N HIS A 91 -18.43 -14.62 11.41
CA HIS A 91 -19.25 -14.14 12.53
C HIS A 91 -19.10 -14.94 13.82
N ARG A 92 -18.43 -16.09 13.76
CA ARG A 92 -18.07 -16.92 14.92
C ARG A 92 -16.58 -16.85 15.25
N ALA A 93 -15.80 -16.18 14.41
CA ALA A 93 -14.40 -15.94 14.68
C ALA A 93 -14.23 -14.93 15.83
N PRO A 94 -13.16 -15.03 16.63
CA PRO A 94 -12.89 -14.03 17.66
C PRO A 94 -12.60 -12.67 17.02
N TRP A 95 -12.91 -11.60 17.75
CA TRP A 95 -12.52 -10.25 17.35
C TRP A 95 -10.99 -10.18 17.15
N PRO A 96 -10.49 -9.46 16.13
CA PRO A 96 -9.05 -9.43 15.88
C PRO A 96 -8.29 -8.77 17.03
N SER A 97 -7.12 -9.33 17.33
CA SER A 97 -6.19 -8.72 18.28
C SER A 97 -5.15 -7.89 17.54
N ALA A 98 -4.71 -6.80 18.14
CA ALA A 98 -3.59 -6.02 17.62
C ALA A 98 -2.31 -6.87 17.64
N ILE A 99 -1.66 -6.99 16.48
CA ILE A 99 -0.39 -7.70 16.34
C ILE A 99 0.69 -6.63 16.24
N ALA A 100 1.47 -6.50 17.31
CA ALA A 100 2.63 -5.63 17.29
C ALA A 100 3.75 -6.28 16.47
N VAL A 101 4.30 -5.53 15.52
CA VAL A 101 5.49 -5.89 14.76
C VAL A 101 6.46 -4.73 14.82
N ASP A 102 7.75 -5.04 14.92
CA ASP A 102 8.78 -4.03 14.83
C ASP A 102 8.92 -3.57 13.36
N GLY A 103 8.89 -2.27 13.16
CA GLY A 103 9.03 -1.68 11.83
C GLY A 103 8.78 -0.18 11.81
N ASP A 104 9.22 0.46 10.75
CA ASP A 104 8.96 1.88 10.52
C ASP A 104 7.55 2.06 9.95
N THR A 105 6.61 2.49 10.80
CA THR A 105 5.21 2.72 10.42
C THR A 105 5.03 3.91 9.47
N THR A 106 6.06 4.75 9.29
CA THR A 106 6.01 5.92 8.40
C THR A 106 6.51 5.60 6.98
N LEU A 107 7.20 4.47 6.79
CA LEU A 107 7.78 4.06 5.51
C LEU A 107 6.75 4.03 4.37
N LEU A 108 5.57 3.45 4.61
CA LEU A 108 4.52 3.37 3.60
C LEU A 108 4.07 4.75 3.12
N ALA A 109 3.85 5.68 4.06
CA ALA A 109 3.45 7.05 3.73
C ALA A 109 4.54 7.78 2.92
N THR A 110 5.81 7.61 3.29
CA THR A 110 6.93 8.22 2.59
C THR A 110 7.06 7.69 1.16
N VAL A 111 6.98 6.37 0.98
CA VAL A 111 7.04 5.74 -0.35
C VAL A 111 5.80 6.09 -1.18
N GLY A 112 4.62 6.11 -0.58
CA GLY A 112 3.36 6.52 -1.21
C GLY A 112 3.40 7.96 -1.70
N THR A 113 3.98 8.88 -0.93
CA THR A 113 4.19 10.28 -1.34
C THR A 113 5.09 10.37 -2.58
N ALA A 114 6.20 9.63 -2.61
CA ALA A 114 7.08 9.59 -3.77
C ALA A 114 6.37 9.01 -5.00
N LEU A 115 5.62 7.93 -4.84
CA LEU A 115 4.83 7.32 -5.92
C LEU A 115 3.78 8.29 -6.47
N SER A 116 3.08 9.00 -5.59
CA SER A 116 2.10 10.02 -5.97
C SER A 116 2.73 11.15 -6.78
N GLY A 117 3.93 11.59 -6.43
CA GLY A 117 4.71 12.57 -7.20
C GLY A 117 5.01 12.09 -8.62
N ILE A 118 5.44 10.83 -8.78
CA ILE A 118 5.70 10.25 -10.10
C ILE A 118 4.39 10.11 -10.91
N ARG A 119 3.31 9.64 -10.28
CA ARG A 119 1.98 9.52 -10.92
C ARG A 119 1.44 10.88 -11.37
N LYS A 120 1.67 11.93 -10.58
CA LYS A 120 1.32 13.30 -10.92
C LYS A 120 2.08 13.76 -12.17
N ALA A 121 3.39 13.56 -12.22
CA ALA A 121 4.21 13.91 -13.39
C ALA A 121 3.74 13.19 -14.66
N LYS A 122 3.37 11.90 -14.59
CA LYS A 122 2.76 11.17 -15.71
C LYS A 122 1.42 11.76 -16.16
N SER A 123 0.59 12.18 -15.21
CA SER A 123 -0.71 12.79 -15.48
C SER A 123 -0.56 14.17 -16.13
N GLU A 124 0.37 14.99 -15.67
CA GLU A 124 0.71 16.29 -16.26
C GLU A 124 1.25 16.18 -17.68
N ALA A 125 2.07 15.13 -17.94
CA ALA A 125 2.55 14.79 -19.28
C ALA A 125 1.46 14.15 -20.17
N LYS A 126 0.24 13.92 -19.64
CA LYS A 126 -0.90 13.28 -20.33
C LYS A 126 -0.57 11.89 -20.91
N VAL A 127 0.29 11.13 -20.23
CA VAL A 127 0.61 9.75 -20.59
C VAL A 127 -0.15 8.76 -19.72
N LYS A 128 -0.17 7.50 -20.14
CA LYS A 128 -0.78 6.41 -19.34
C LYS A 128 0.06 6.13 -18.10
N GLN A 129 -0.57 5.75 -16.99
CA GLN A 129 0.15 5.41 -15.75
C GLN A 129 1.15 4.26 -15.94
N ARG A 130 0.91 3.35 -16.87
CA ARG A 130 1.82 2.26 -17.26
C ARG A 130 3.04 2.71 -18.09
N THR A 131 3.11 3.97 -18.53
CA THR A 131 4.27 4.49 -19.27
C THR A 131 5.52 4.36 -18.42
N GLU A 132 6.61 3.82 -19.00
CA GLU A 132 7.88 3.64 -18.31
C GLU A 132 8.50 5.00 -17.97
N VAL A 133 9.01 5.12 -16.75
CA VAL A 133 9.85 6.23 -16.31
C VAL A 133 11.29 5.81 -16.52
N LEU A 134 11.99 6.45 -17.45
CA LEU A 134 13.41 6.16 -17.71
C LEU A 134 14.27 6.60 -16.54
N SER A 135 14.02 7.82 -16.05
CA SER A 135 14.67 8.33 -14.84
C SER A 135 13.79 9.36 -14.12
N ALA A 136 13.97 9.49 -12.81
CA ALA A 136 13.43 10.59 -12.02
C ALA A 136 14.33 10.87 -10.81
N THR A 137 14.28 12.10 -10.30
CA THR A 137 14.98 12.53 -9.09
C THR A 137 13.98 12.71 -7.96
N ILE A 138 14.25 12.11 -6.80
CA ILE A 138 13.47 12.30 -5.58
C ILE A 138 14.35 13.02 -4.59
N THR A 139 13.99 14.26 -4.26
CA THR A 139 14.68 15.09 -3.27
C THR A 139 13.88 15.05 -1.96
N ALA A 140 14.55 14.77 -0.85
CA ALA A 140 13.95 14.72 0.48
C ALA A 140 15.01 14.95 1.55
N SER A 141 14.61 15.15 2.80
CA SER A 141 15.54 15.22 3.93
C SER A 141 16.37 13.93 4.03
N GLU A 142 17.51 13.98 4.68
CA GLU A 142 18.41 12.84 4.84
C GLU A 142 17.71 11.63 5.51
N SER A 143 16.86 11.89 6.50
CA SER A 143 16.06 10.85 7.17
C SER A 143 15.07 10.18 6.22
N LEU A 144 14.30 10.94 5.45
CA LEU A 144 13.36 10.43 4.46
C LEU A 144 14.07 9.70 3.30
N THR A 145 15.23 10.22 2.88
CA THR A 145 16.07 9.54 1.86
C THR A 145 16.52 8.17 2.36
N THR A 146 16.86 8.05 3.64
CA THR A 146 17.21 6.76 4.25
C THR A 146 16.01 5.81 4.31
N GLN A 147 14.83 6.28 4.66
CA GLN A 147 13.59 5.49 4.60
C GLN A 147 13.30 5.03 3.17
N LEU A 148 13.38 5.93 2.19
CA LEU A 148 13.11 5.60 0.78
C LEU A 148 14.02 4.50 0.24
N LYS A 149 15.26 4.38 0.73
CA LYS A 149 16.17 3.28 0.35
C LYS A 149 15.59 1.92 0.69
N ALA A 150 14.88 1.78 1.82
CA ALA A 150 14.26 0.54 2.24
C ALA A 150 13.08 0.11 1.34
N GLY A 151 12.33 1.08 0.79
CA GLY A 151 11.20 0.83 -0.12
C GLY A 151 11.50 1.08 -1.60
N LEU A 152 12.77 1.33 -1.97
CA LEU A 152 13.13 1.79 -3.31
C LEU A 152 12.80 0.76 -4.40
N ALA A 153 12.97 -0.51 -4.12
CA ALA A 153 12.67 -1.57 -5.07
C ALA A 153 11.17 -1.63 -5.40
N ASP A 154 10.32 -1.57 -4.37
CA ASP A 154 8.87 -1.54 -4.52
C ASP A 154 8.42 -0.27 -5.24
N LEU A 155 8.99 0.88 -4.88
CA LEU A 155 8.70 2.15 -5.54
C LEU A 155 9.05 2.11 -7.03
N LYS A 156 10.21 1.57 -7.40
CA LYS A 156 10.62 1.40 -8.80
C LYS A 156 9.63 0.52 -9.56
N ALA A 157 9.25 -0.60 -8.99
CA ALA A 157 8.30 -1.53 -9.59
C ALA A 157 6.92 -0.86 -9.78
N ALA A 158 6.34 -0.28 -8.71
CA ALA A 158 5.02 0.35 -8.76
C ALA A 158 4.97 1.59 -9.68
N ALA A 159 6.07 2.34 -9.77
CA ALA A 159 6.19 3.47 -10.67
C ALA A 159 6.49 3.05 -12.13
N ASN A 160 6.80 1.79 -12.40
CA ASN A 160 7.38 1.32 -13.65
C ASN A 160 8.61 2.19 -14.03
N ALA A 161 9.56 2.31 -13.08
CA ALA A 161 10.71 3.18 -13.22
C ALA A 161 12.02 2.39 -13.36
N ARG A 162 12.83 2.76 -14.36
CA ARG A 162 14.14 2.16 -14.58
C ARG A 162 15.16 2.69 -13.57
N GLU A 163 15.22 4.01 -13.43
CA GLU A 163 16.16 4.67 -12.52
C GLU A 163 15.45 5.71 -11.65
N LEU A 164 15.71 5.67 -10.34
CA LEU A 164 15.28 6.66 -9.37
C LEU A 164 16.52 7.13 -8.58
N ALA A 165 16.89 8.39 -8.75
CA ALA A 165 17.95 9.02 -7.97
C ALA A 165 17.35 9.58 -6.67
N LEU A 166 17.97 9.26 -5.53
CA LEU A 166 17.61 9.82 -4.23
C LEU A 166 18.65 10.89 -3.87
N VAL A 167 18.19 12.11 -3.69
CA VAL A 167 19.03 13.27 -3.37
C VAL A 167 18.61 13.84 -2.02
N ALA A 168 19.58 13.99 -1.12
CA ALA A 168 19.34 14.69 0.14
C ALA A 168 19.24 16.20 -0.12
N GLY A 169 18.19 16.82 0.43
CA GLY A 169 17.93 18.25 0.27
C GLY A 169 17.05 18.78 1.40
N GLU A 170 16.89 20.09 1.45
CA GLU A 170 16.01 20.76 2.42
C GLU A 170 14.58 20.83 1.87
N GLY A 171 13.58 20.74 2.77
CA GLY A 171 12.17 20.87 2.43
C GLY A 171 11.39 19.57 2.38
N GLU A 172 10.20 19.63 1.82
CA GLU A 172 9.30 18.49 1.66
C GLU A 172 9.80 17.56 0.53
N LEU A 173 9.37 16.29 0.59
CA LEU A 173 9.67 15.32 -0.46
C LEU A 173 9.10 15.81 -1.80
N ALA A 174 9.99 15.92 -2.78
CA ALA A 174 9.66 16.38 -4.13
C ALA A 174 10.21 15.42 -5.20
N VAL A 175 9.46 15.28 -6.29
CA VAL A 175 9.85 14.51 -7.47
C VAL A 175 10.09 15.48 -8.62
N SER A 176 11.26 15.40 -9.24
CA SER A 176 11.68 16.25 -10.37
C SER A 176 12.39 15.45 -11.46
N ASP A 177 12.71 16.10 -12.55
CA ASP A 177 13.50 15.55 -13.68
C ASP A 177 12.95 14.22 -14.22
N VAL A 178 11.63 14.12 -14.28
CA VAL A 178 10.96 12.89 -14.73
C VAL A 178 11.08 12.76 -16.25
N VAL A 179 11.88 11.79 -16.68
CA VAL A 179 12.03 11.42 -18.10
C VAL A 179 11.18 10.21 -18.39
N LEU A 180 10.23 10.38 -19.31
CA LEU A 180 9.29 9.31 -19.68
C LEU A 180 9.73 8.63 -20.99
N ALA A 181 9.46 7.35 -21.11
CA ALA A 181 9.63 6.66 -22.39
C ALA A 181 8.71 7.27 -23.46
N PRO A 182 9.14 7.30 -24.73
CA PRO A 182 8.29 7.74 -25.84
C PRO A 182 6.97 6.97 -25.85
N ALA A 183 5.88 7.67 -26.15
CA ALA A 183 4.58 7.02 -26.30
C ALA A 183 4.67 5.95 -27.40
N GLU A 184 4.23 4.72 -27.11
CA GLU A 184 4.06 3.72 -28.16
C GLU A 184 3.12 4.26 -29.22
N PRO A 185 3.45 4.15 -30.53
CA PRO A 185 2.55 4.56 -31.57
C PRO A 185 1.25 3.75 -31.43
N ALA A 186 0.11 4.44 -31.52
CA ALA A 186 -1.20 3.79 -31.48
C ALA A 186 -1.21 2.71 -32.59
N VAL A 187 -1.34 1.45 -32.20
CA VAL A 187 -1.60 0.38 -33.15
C VAL A 187 -2.95 0.70 -33.80
N GLN A 188 -2.91 1.15 -35.04
CA GLN A 188 -4.12 1.33 -35.82
C GLN A 188 -4.72 -0.07 -36.05
N ALA A 189 -5.89 -0.28 -35.49
CA ALA A 189 -6.69 -1.50 -35.69
C ALA A 189 -7.43 -1.38 -37.04
#